data_9b9885d4c72df5aeb5601eb2124d408f
#
_entry.id   9b9885d4c72df5aeb5601eb2124d408f
#
_cell.length_a   1.000
_cell.length_b   1.000
_cell.length_c   1.000
_cell.angle_alpha   90.00
_cell.angle_beta   90.00
_cell.angle_gamma   90.00
#
_symmetry.space_group_name_H-M   'P 1'
#
loop_
_entity.id
_entity.type
_entity.pdbx_description
1 polymer ?
#
loop_
_entity_poly.entity_id
_entity_poly.type
_entity_poly.pdbx_seq_one_letter_code
_entity_poly.pdbx_strand_id
1 'polypeptide(L)'
;IGGEEDGIVGKGELAPIEDAVAMVATGIDFLAAGIGNIHGPYPANWEGLDLDHLRKLTEAVPGFPIVLHGGSGIPDEQIQAAIKLGVAKVNVNTECQIAFANATRKFAAAYEANEAEYDKKKLFDPRKFLADGVKAIQASVEERIDVFGSANKA
;
A
#
# COMPACT_ATOMS: atom_id res chain seq x y z
N ILE A 1 -8.44 13.39 4.38
CA ILE A 1 -9.87 13.65 4.54
C ILE A 1 -10.64 12.45 4.00
N GLY A 2 -11.58 11.91 4.80
CA GLY A 2 -12.21 10.63 4.51
C GLY A 2 -11.22 9.46 4.60
N GLY A 3 -11.73 8.25 4.53
CA GLY A 3 -10.96 7.02 4.68
C GLY A 3 -11.25 6.37 6.03
N GLU A 4 -11.24 5.04 6.04
CA GLU A 4 -11.53 4.25 7.22
C GLU A 4 -10.24 3.65 7.80
N GLU A 5 -10.18 3.55 9.13
CA GLU A 5 -9.09 2.88 9.83
C GLU A 5 -9.33 1.37 9.92
N ASP A 6 -8.28 0.63 10.28
CA ASP A 6 -8.26 -0.82 10.36
C ASP A 6 -9.48 -1.40 11.12
N GLY A 7 -10.16 -2.35 10.47
CA GLY A 7 -11.21 -3.15 11.09
C GLY A 7 -12.64 -2.66 10.87
N ILE A 8 -12.87 -1.60 10.12
CA ILE A 8 -14.23 -1.18 9.73
C ILE A 8 -14.62 -1.94 8.48
N VAL A 9 -15.76 -2.64 8.55
CA VAL A 9 -16.36 -3.36 7.42
C VAL A 9 -17.32 -2.41 6.73
N GLY A 10 -16.92 -1.90 5.54
CA GLY A 10 -17.78 -0.98 4.83
C GLY A 10 -17.20 -0.47 3.52
N LYS A 11 -17.92 0.43 2.89
CA LYS A 11 -17.48 1.23 1.76
C LYS A 11 -16.63 2.37 2.32
N GLY A 12 -15.38 2.50 1.87
CA GLY A 12 -14.51 3.60 2.30
C GLY A 12 -15.18 4.96 2.06
N GLU A 13 -15.02 5.89 3.00
CA GLU A 13 -15.60 7.23 2.88
C GLU A 13 -14.99 8.00 1.71
N LEU A 14 -15.82 8.82 1.06
CA LEU A 14 -15.39 9.76 0.03
C LEU A 14 -15.10 11.11 0.66
N ALA A 15 -13.95 11.70 0.34
CA ALA A 15 -13.61 13.05 0.79
C ALA A 15 -14.54 14.08 0.13
N PRO A 16 -15.24 14.96 0.89
CA PRO A 16 -16.01 16.03 0.29
C PRO A 16 -15.12 16.95 -0.57
N ILE A 17 -15.61 17.30 -1.76
CA ILE A 17 -14.82 18.12 -2.72
C ILE A 17 -14.52 19.52 -2.14
N GLU A 18 -15.51 20.11 -1.47
CA GLU A 18 -15.37 21.42 -0.81
C GLU A 18 -14.30 21.41 0.29
N ASP A 19 -14.21 20.32 1.06
CA ASP A 19 -13.19 20.18 2.09
C ASP A 19 -11.78 20.03 1.48
N ALA A 20 -11.67 19.29 0.37
CA ALA A 20 -10.42 19.18 -0.37
C ALA A 20 -9.93 20.54 -0.87
N VAL A 21 -10.80 21.35 -1.46
CA VAL A 21 -10.50 22.72 -1.90
C VAL A 21 -10.08 23.59 -0.73
N ALA A 22 -10.81 23.55 0.39
CA ALA A 22 -10.48 24.30 1.60
C ALA A 22 -9.12 23.89 2.19
N MET A 23 -8.81 22.60 2.21
CA MET A 23 -7.52 22.09 2.69
C MET A 23 -6.36 22.55 1.80
N VAL A 24 -6.49 22.48 0.49
CA VAL A 24 -5.47 22.96 -0.45
C VAL A 24 -5.23 24.46 -0.28
N ALA A 25 -6.28 25.26 -0.04
CA ALA A 25 -6.18 26.68 0.21
C ALA A 25 -5.37 27.03 1.48
N THR A 26 -5.14 26.08 2.40
CA THR A 26 -4.28 26.30 3.58
C THR A 26 -2.79 26.28 3.27
N GLY A 27 -2.38 25.89 2.05
CA GLY A 27 -0.97 25.85 1.63
C GLY A 27 -0.25 24.56 1.96
N ILE A 28 -0.98 23.43 2.07
CA ILE A 28 -0.37 22.09 2.19
C ILE A 28 0.34 21.68 0.89
N ASP A 29 1.30 20.74 0.98
CA ASP A 29 2.08 20.29 -0.18
C ASP A 29 1.40 19.18 -0.97
N PHE A 30 0.61 18.32 -0.31
CA PHE A 30 -0.16 17.22 -0.91
C PHE A 30 -1.34 16.85 -0.03
N LEU A 31 -2.35 16.21 -0.61
CA LEU A 31 -3.61 15.87 0.05
C LEU A 31 -3.87 14.38 0.01
N ALA A 32 -4.03 13.74 1.18
CA ALA A 32 -4.61 12.41 1.27
C ALA A 32 -6.13 12.53 1.32
N ALA A 33 -6.82 11.95 0.34
CA ALA A 33 -8.27 12.01 0.21
C ALA A 33 -8.86 10.61 0.09
N GLY A 34 -9.96 10.35 0.79
CA GLY A 34 -10.73 9.12 0.66
C GLY A 34 -11.43 9.06 -0.70
N ILE A 35 -11.19 7.98 -1.43
CA ILE A 35 -11.80 7.68 -2.73
C ILE A 35 -12.36 6.25 -2.77
N GLY A 36 -12.90 5.77 -1.64
CA GLY A 36 -13.35 4.40 -1.46
C GLY A 36 -12.27 3.42 -1.00
N ASN A 37 -11.06 3.90 -0.76
CA ASN A 37 -9.97 3.12 -0.17
C ASN A 37 -10.16 2.94 1.33
N ILE A 38 -9.65 1.82 1.86
CA ILE A 38 -9.63 1.50 3.29
C ILE A 38 -8.21 1.10 3.72
N HIS A 39 -7.94 1.10 5.02
CA HIS A 39 -6.70 0.54 5.55
C HIS A 39 -6.88 -0.93 5.95
N GLY A 40 -5.83 -1.74 5.80
CA GLY A 40 -5.85 -3.16 6.10
C GLY A 40 -6.39 -4.03 4.95
N PRO A 41 -6.77 -5.29 5.23
CA PRO A 41 -7.27 -6.21 4.21
C PRO A 41 -8.61 -5.76 3.63
N TYR A 42 -8.71 -5.69 2.31
CA TYR A 42 -9.96 -5.39 1.63
C TYR A 42 -10.96 -6.55 1.74
N PRO A 43 -12.23 -6.28 2.08
CA PRO A 43 -13.25 -7.32 2.13
C PRO A 43 -13.62 -7.79 0.72
N ALA A 44 -14.11 -9.04 0.63
CA ALA A 44 -14.47 -9.64 -0.67
C ALA A 44 -15.58 -8.90 -1.44
N ASN A 45 -16.38 -8.10 -0.75
CA ASN A 45 -17.45 -7.28 -1.32
C ASN A 45 -17.05 -5.81 -1.52
N TRP A 46 -15.77 -5.48 -1.45
CA TRP A 46 -15.31 -4.13 -1.75
C TRP A 46 -15.53 -3.80 -3.24
N GLU A 47 -16.16 -2.65 -3.48
CA GLU A 47 -16.58 -2.25 -4.83
C GLU A 47 -15.47 -1.63 -5.69
N GLY A 48 -14.29 -1.40 -5.11
CA GLY A 48 -13.17 -0.73 -5.80
C GLY A 48 -13.04 0.74 -5.42
N LEU A 49 -12.04 1.39 -6.01
CA LEU A 49 -11.85 2.84 -5.91
C LEU A 49 -12.94 3.58 -6.69
N ASP A 50 -13.45 4.67 -6.13
CA ASP A 50 -14.35 5.59 -6.86
C ASP A 50 -13.52 6.54 -7.74
N LEU A 51 -13.20 6.07 -8.94
CA LEU A 51 -12.41 6.82 -9.92
C LEU A 51 -13.16 8.04 -10.47
N ASP A 52 -14.48 8.03 -10.47
CA ASP A 52 -15.27 9.19 -10.89
C ASP A 52 -15.24 10.29 -9.83
N HIS A 53 -15.28 9.91 -8.56
CA HIS A 53 -15.04 10.85 -7.46
C HIS A 53 -13.63 11.44 -7.51
N LEU A 54 -12.61 10.58 -7.71
CA LEU A 54 -11.22 11.05 -7.87
C LEU A 54 -11.08 12.06 -9.02
N ARG A 55 -11.74 11.83 -10.16
CA ARG A 55 -11.73 12.78 -11.29
C ARG A 55 -12.31 14.14 -10.88
N LYS A 56 -13.47 14.17 -10.23
CA LYS A 56 -14.08 15.41 -9.73
C LYS A 56 -13.19 16.14 -8.74
N LEU A 57 -12.53 15.38 -7.86
CA LEU A 57 -11.60 15.93 -6.88
C LEU A 57 -10.40 16.58 -7.57
N THR A 58 -9.76 15.91 -8.53
CA THR A 58 -8.60 16.46 -9.25
C THR A 58 -8.96 17.61 -10.18
N GLU A 59 -10.19 17.66 -10.72
CA GLU A 59 -10.72 18.81 -11.45
C GLU A 59 -10.93 20.03 -10.54
N ALA A 60 -11.32 19.82 -9.29
CA ALA A 60 -11.51 20.89 -8.32
C ALA A 60 -10.19 21.46 -7.77
N VAL A 61 -9.12 20.66 -7.75
CA VAL A 61 -7.77 21.03 -7.30
C VAL A 61 -6.72 20.70 -8.38
N PRO A 62 -6.76 21.35 -9.53
CA PRO A 62 -6.01 20.95 -10.71
C PRO A 62 -4.48 20.98 -10.48
N GLY A 63 -3.82 19.86 -10.80
CA GLY A 63 -2.37 19.71 -10.65
C GLY A 63 -1.90 19.52 -9.22
N PHE A 64 -2.80 19.47 -8.24
CA PHE A 64 -2.43 19.23 -6.84
C PHE A 64 -2.15 17.75 -6.59
N PRO A 65 -1.03 17.38 -5.90
CA PRO A 65 -0.66 15.98 -5.70
C PRO A 65 -1.62 15.27 -4.73
N ILE A 66 -2.24 14.18 -5.18
CA ILE A 66 -3.11 13.34 -4.34
C ILE A 66 -2.34 12.13 -3.82
N VAL A 67 -2.56 11.78 -2.56
CA VAL A 67 -2.01 10.60 -1.89
C VAL A 67 -3.10 9.55 -1.72
N LEU A 68 -2.86 8.34 -2.20
CA LEU A 68 -3.70 7.17 -1.98
C LEU A 68 -3.17 6.38 -0.79
N HIS A 69 -3.95 6.30 0.28
CA HIS A 69 -3.72 5.41 1.41
C HIS A 69 -4.29 4.02 1.16
N GLY A 70 -3.83 3.02 1.95
CA GLY A 70 -4.37 1.66 1.87
C GLY A 70 -4.09 0.95 0.54
N GLY A 71 -2.95 1.25 -0.11
CA GLY A 71 -2.64 0.72 -1.44
C GLY A 71 -2.45 -0.80 -1.53
N SER A 72 -2.24 -1.49 -0.40
CA SER A 72 -2.08 -2.95 -0.37
C SER A 72 -3.41 -3.65 -0.64
N GLY A 73 -3.47 -4.49 -1.68
CA GLY A 73 -4.66 -5.28 -2.02
C GLY A 73 -5.62 -4.60 -3.00
N ILE A 74 -5.35 -3.38 -3.43
CA ILE A 74 -6.05 -2.75 -4.55
C ILE A 74 -5.56 -3.39 -5.86
N PRO A 75 -6.46 -3.78 -6.79
CA PRO A 75 -6.06 -4.27 -8.11
C PRO A 75 -5.16 -3.29 -8.87
N ASP A 76 -4.12 -3.81 -9.52
CA ASP A 76 -3.09 -3.00 -10.19
C ASP A 76 -3.66 -2.03 -11.22
N GLU A 77 -4.65 -2.47 -12.00
CA GLU A 77 -5.35 -1.64 -12.98
C GLU A 77 -6.08 -0.46 -12.37
N GLN A 78 -6.63 -0.60 -11.15
CA GLN A 78 -7.27 0.51 -10.44
C GLN A 78 -6.24 1.51 -9.92
N ILE A 79 -5.11 1.03 -9.39
CA ILE A 79 -4.00 1.90 -8.98
C ILE A 79 -3.46 2.68 -10.18
N GLN A 80 -3.22 2.00 -11.30
CA GLN A 80 -2.73 2.64 -12.52
C GLN A 80 -3.71 3.66 -13.09
N ALA A 81 -5.02 3.39 -13.00
CA ALA A 81 -6.05 4.35 -13.38
C ALA A 81 -6.07 5.57 -12.44
N ALA A 82 -5.94 5.35 -11.14
CA ALA A 82 -5.86 6.43 -10.15
C ALA A 82 -4.60 7.31 -10.36
N ILE A 83 -3.46 6.72 -10.66
CA ILE A 83 -2.22 7.45 -10.99
C ILE A 83 -2.42 8.33 -12.23
N LYS A 84 -3.06 7.83 -13.28
CA LYS A 84 -3.39 8.61 -14.49
C LYS A 84 -4.34 9.78 -14.19
N LEU A 85 -5.15 9.69 -13.14
CA LEU A 85 -6.07 10.73 -12.70
C LEU A 85 -5.45 11.73 -11.71
N GLY A 86 -4.19 11.58 -11.31
CA GLY A 86 -3.49 12.56 -10.46
C GLY A 86 -3.03 12.05 -9.09
N VAL A 87 -3.17 10.76 -8.80
CA VAL A 87 -2.50 10.17 -7.62
C VAL A 87 -0.99 10.20 -7.85
N ALA A 88 -0.29 10.96 -7.01
CA ALA A 88 1.16 11.16 -7.07
C ALA A 88 1.95 10.27 -6.08
N LYS A 89 1.28 9.73 -5.06
CA LYS A 89 1.88 8.89 -4.02
C LYS A 89 0.89 7.80 -3.61
N VAL A 90 1.37 6.57 -3.49
CA VAL A 90 0.59 5.42 -2.98
C VAL A 90 1.28 4.87 -1.73
N ASN A 91 0.53 4.73 -0.64
CA ASN A 91 1.05 4.14 0.59
C ASN A 91 0.80 2.63 0.60
N VAL A 92 1.88 1.86 0.73
CA VAL A 92 1.87 0.40 0.77
C VAL A 92 2.56 -0.07 2.05
N ASN A 93 1.92 -0.94 2.81
CA ASN A 93 2.47 -1.49 4.04
C ASN A 93 2.09 -2.96 4.26
N THR A 94 0.81 -3.28 4.28
CA THR A 94 0.29 -4.60 4.69
C THR A 94 0.89 -5.74 3.86
N GLU A 95 1.01 -5.60 2.55
CA GLU A 95 1.61 -6.64 1.69
C GLU A 95 3.09 -6.86 2.00
N CYS A 96 3.85 -5.80 2.31
CA CYS A 96 5.25 -5.91 2.73
C CYS A 96 5.37 -6.68 4.05
N GLN A 97 4.49 -6.39 5.02
CA GLN A 97 4.45 -7.11 6.29
C GLN A 97 4.10 -8.59 6.10
N ILE A 98 3.12 -8.89 5.26
CA ILE A 98 2.70 -10.27 4.95
C ILE A 98 3.84 -11.02 4.24
N ALA A 99 4.50 -10.41 3.28
CA ALA A 99 5.64 -11.00 2.57
C ALA A 99 6.75 -11.39 3.56
N PHE A 100 7.15 -10.46 4.45
CA PHE A 100 8.13 -10.72 5.50
C PHE A 100 7.70 -11.86 6.42
N ALA A 101 6.47 -11.79 6.94
CA ALA A 101 5.95 -12.77 7.89
C ALA A 101 5.90 -14.17 7.29
N ASN A 102 5.47 -14.30 6.04
CA ASN A 102 5.38 -15.59 5.34
C ASN A 102 6.77 -16.20 5.11
N ALA A 103 7.75 -15.40 4.68
CA ALA A 103 9.13 -15.86 4.49
C ALA A 103 9.75 -16.30 5.82
N THR A 104 9.54 -15.53 6.89
CA THR A 104 10.03 -15.86 8.24
C THR A 104 9.39 -17.13 8.80
N ARG A 105 8.08 -17.31 8.63
CA ARG A 105 7.37 -18.56 9.03
C ARG A 105 7.92 -19.76 8.27
N LYS A 106 8.16 -19.64 6.97
CA LYS A 106 8.74 -20.71 6.14
C LYS A 106 10.13 -21.09 6.63
N PHE A 107 10.96 -20.10 6.97
CA PHE A 107 12.29 -20.33 7.53
C PHE A 107 12.18 -21.04 8.88
N ALA A 108 11.32 -20.60 9.79
CA ALA A 108 11.15 -21.21 11.11
C ALA A 108 10.72 -22.68 11.01
N ALA A 109 9.77 -23.00 10.14
CA ALA A 109 9.36 -24.38 9.91
C ALA A 109 10.50 -25.25 9.35
N ALA A 110 11.31 -24.71 8.45
CA ALA A 110 12.48 -25.42 7.92
C ALA A 110 13.58 -25.61 8.98
N TYR A 111 13.73 -24.65 9.89
CA TYR A 111 14.65 -24.73 11.03
C TYR A 111 14.24 -25.86 11.98
N GLU A 112 12.98 -25.89 12.41
CA GLU A 112 12.42 -26.94 13.28
C GLU A 112 12.62 -28.36 12.68
N ALA A 113 12.46 -28.49 11.36
CA ALA A 113 12.63 -29.77 10.67
C ALA A 113 14.10 -30.20 10.52
N ASN A 114 15.08 -29.28 10.68
CA ASN A 114 16.51 -29.52 10.41
C ASN A 114 17.42 -28.89 11.48
N GLU A 115 16.99 -28.84 12.72
CA GLU A 115 17.63 -28.08 13.82
C GLU A 115 19.14 -28.29 13.90
N ALA A 116 19.60 -29.56 13.96
CA ALA A 116 21.01 -29.88 14.11
C ALA A 116 21.90 -29.39 12.94
N GLU A 117 21.38 -29.37 11.72
CA GLU A 117 22.08 -28.84 10.56
C GLU A 117 22.10 -27.31 10.58
N TYR A 118 20.99 -26.69 10.96
CA TYR A 118 20.83 -25.24 11.01
C TYR A 118 21.65 -24.63 12.13
N ASP A 119 21.76 -25.29 13.29
CA ASP A 119 22.64 -24.90 14.39
C ASP A 119 24.12 -24.92 13.98
N LYS A 120 24.53 -25.96 13.28
CA LYS A 120 25.88 -26.08 12.73
C LYS A 120 26.23 -24.90 11.82
N LYS A 121 25.26 -24.41 11.04
CA LYS A 121 25.40 -23.25 10.14
C LYS A 121 25.17 -21.91 10.85
N LYS A 122 24.88 -21.93 12.16
CA LYS A 122 24.53 -20.74 12.97
C LYS A 122 23.38 -19.94 12.34
N LEU A 123 22.32 -20.62 11.89
CA LEU A 123 21.16 -19.97 11.28
C LEU A 123 20.22 -19.34 12.30
N PHE A 124 20.48 -19.48 13.59
CA PHE A 124 19.83 -18.75 14.68
C PHE A 124 20.28 -17.27 14.76
N ASP A 125 21.35 -16.86 14.04
CA ASP A 125 21.76 -15.46 13.96
C ASP A 125 20.65 -14.64 13.27
N PRO A 126 20.10 -13.56 13.91
CA PRO A 126 19.03 -12.76 13.33
C PRO A 126 19.31 -12.25 11.92
N ARG A 127 20.56 -11.94 11.60
CA ARG A 127 20.98 -11.50 10.26
C ARG A 127 20.77 -12.58 9.19
N LYS A 128 20.78 -13.85 9.59
CA LYS A 128 20.50 -15.01 8.72
C LYS A 128 19.04 -15.42 8.81
N PHE A 129 18.52 -15.50 10.02
CA PHE A 129 17.14 -15.89 10.30
C PHE A 129 16.11 -14.97 9.62
N LEU A 130 16.37 -13.67 9.57
CA LEU A 130 15.45 -12.68 8.98
C LEU A 130 15.79 -12.34 7.51
N ALA A 131 16.86 -12.90 6.96
CA ALA A 131 17.35 -12.53 5.62
C ALA A 131 16.32 -12.79 4.53
N ASP A 132 15.59 -13.90 4.60
CA ASP A 132 14.56 -14.24 3.61
C ASP A 132 13.33 -13.31 3.72
N GLY A 133 13.01 -12.83 4.94
CA GLY A 133 12.01 -11.80 5.15
C GLY A 133 12.38 -10.48 4.48
N VAL A 134 13.63 -10.06 4.63
CA VAL A 134 14.16 -8.84 3.97
C VAL A 134 14.07 -8.94 2.45
N LYS A 135 14.47 -10.08 1.86
CA LYS A 135 14.36 -10.32 0.41
C LYS A 135 12.91 -10.30 -0.06
N ALA A 136 11.99 -10.85 0.75
CA ALA A 136 10.57 -10.87 0.41
C ALA A 136 9.97 -9.46 0.39
N ILE A 137 10.32 -8.58 1.34
CA ILE A 137 9.93 -7.16 1.29
C ILE A 137 10.52 -6.49 0.05
N GLN A 138 11.80 -6.71 -0.23
CA GLN A 138 12.46 -6.12 -1.40
C GLN A 138 11.70 -6.48 -2.68
N ALA A 139 11.38 -7.76 -2.89
CA ALA A 139 10.63 -8.21 -4.05
C ALA A 139 9.24 -7.56 -4.14
N SER A 140 8.53 -7.44 -3.01
CA SER A 140 7.23 -6.76 -2.95
C SER A 140 7.35 -5.27 -3.32
N VAL A 141 8.37 -4.58 -2.85
CA VAL A 141 8.62 -3.16 -3.18
C VAL A 141 8.98 -2.99 -4.65
N GLU A 142 9.84 -3.84 -5.21
CA GLU A 142 10.21 -3.82 -6.62
C GLU A 142 8.99 -3.98 -7.53
N GLU A 143 8.11 -4.94 -7.21
CA GLU A 143 6.84 -5.14 -7.92
C GLU A 143 5.95 -3.89 -7.89
N ARG A 144 5.82 -3.25 -6.72
CA ARG A 144 5.02 -2.00 -6.61
C ARG A 144 5.63 -0.84 -7.39
N ILE A 145 6.96 -0.70 -7.40
CA ILE A 145 7.66 0.30 -8.21
C ILE A 145 7.31 0.14 -9.70
N ASP A 146 7.30 -1.10 -10.20
CA ASP A 146 6.94 -1.40 -11.58
C ASP A 146 5.46 -1.08 -11.86
N VAL A 147 4.55 -1.55 -11.01
CA VAL A 147 3.10 -1.30 -11.14
C VAL A 147 2.77 0.18 -11.13
N PHE A 148 3.44 0.97 -10.28
CA PHE A 148 3.23 2.42 -10.22
C PHE A 148 3.91 3.18 -11.36
N GLY A 149 4.72 2.50 -12.17
CA GLY A 149 5.47 3.11 -13.26
C GLY A 149 6.57 4.05 -12.76
N SER A 150 7.13 3.80 -11.58
CA SER A 150 8.17 4.62 -10.94
C SER A 150 9.59 4.15 -11.27
N ALA A 151 9.76 3.00 -11.92
CA ALA A 151 11.07 2.48 -12.31
C ALA A 151 11.83 3.48 -13.20
N ASN A 152 13.13 3.70 -12.89
CA ASN A 152 14.03 4.58 -13.62
C ASN A 152 13.58 6.06 -13.68
N LYS A 153 12.86 6.55 -12.69
CA LYS A 153 12.38 7.95 -12.62
C LYS A 153 12.99 8.76 -11.48
N ALA A 154 13.97 8.21 -10.78
CA ALA A 154 14.73 8.93 -9.75
C ALA A 154 15.93 9.64 -10.35
#